data_5168ce15e89e0ed2563b294e9aa2f8bd
#
_entry.id   5168ce15e89e0ed2563b294e9aa2f8bd
#
_cell.length_a   1.000
_cell.length_b   1.000
_cell.length_c   1.000
_cell.angle_alpha   90.00
_cell.angle_beta   90.00
_cell.angle_gamma   90.00
#
_symmetry.space_group_name_H-M   'P 1'
#
loop_
_entity.id
_entity.type
_entity.pdbx_description
1 polymer ?
#
loop_
_entity_poly.entity_id
_entity_poly.type
_entity_poly.pdbx_seq_one_letter_code
_entity_poly.pdbx_strand_id
1 'polypeptide(L)'
;MLDWTDRHCRYFHRLLSPHARLYTEMLTTGAIVHGGMHRFLDYDEREHPVALQLGGSEPADLAHCAKLAQQWGYDEVNLNCGCPSERVQRGAFGACLMNEATLVADCVKAMIDAVGGDPKVPITVKHRIGIDQGESYDFVRDFVGTVADVGCHVFIVHARNAWLKGLSPKENREIPPLRYDVVHRLKQDFPQLTIVLNGGLADNAASLAQLQPGAVLDGVALDGVMVGRAAYHTPWILSEWDELFFGQPARSEPLTREAVEAEMVAYVEREMARTKGWAHGEVRWHQVIRHILGLYNGLPGARRWRQVWSDHTLKHHLPSEVMRLAHQRPERAPEAA
;
A
#
# COMPACT_ATOMS: atom_id res chain seq x y z
N MET A 1 3.82 -1.79 1.66
CA MET A 1 4.68 -1.43 2.84
C MET A 1 5.17 -2.74 3.46
N LEU A 2 6.49 -2.96 3.45
CA LEU A 2 7.09 -4.20 3.94
C LEU A 2 6.60 -4.53 5.37
N ASP A 3 6.29 -5.79 5.62
CA ASP A 3 5.71 -6.36 6.84
C ASP A 3 4.30 -5.83 7.21
N TRP A 4 3.73 -4.91 6.45
CA TRP A 4 2.44 -4.32 6.76
C TRP A 4 1.35 -4.67 5.75
N THR A 5 1.61 -4.58 4.45
CA THR A 5 0.58 -4.76 3.42
C THR A 5 0.65 -6.16 2.79
N ASP A 6 0.80 -7.18 3.65
CA ASP A 6 0.62 -8.57 3.24
C ASP A 6 -0.84 -8.86 2.85
N ARG A 7 -1.13 -10.06 2.35
CA ARG A 7 -2.46 -10.45 1.91
C ARG A 7 -3.54 -10.29 3.00
N HIS A 8 -3.18 -10.51 4.26
CA HIS A 8 -4.12 -10.42 5.37
C HIS A 8 -4.50 -8.97 5.70
N CYS A 9 -3.53 -8.04 5.62
CA CYS A 9 -3.79 -6.62 5.73
C CYS A 9 -4.66 -6.11 4.56
N ARG A 10 -4.39 -6.57 3.34
CA ARG A 10 -5.19 -6.17 2.17
C ARG A 10 -6.62 -6.68 2.27
N TYR A 11 -6.83 -7.93 2.70
CA TYR A 11 -8.16 -8.45 2.99
C TYR A 11 -8.90 -7.54 4.01
N PHE A 12 -8.24 -7.20 5.11
CA PHE A 12 -8.81 -6.28 6.11
C PHE A 12 -9.19 -4.93 5.53
N HIS A 13 -8.29 -4.30 4.77
CA HIS A 13 -8.57 -2.99 4.15
C HIS A 13 -9.73 -3.07 3.15
N ARG A 14 -9.89 -4.19 2.46
CA ARG A 14 -11.00 -4.42 1.53
C ARG A 14 -12.36 -4.47 2.23
N LEU A 15 -12.43 -4.93 3.45
CA LEU A 15 -13.66 -4.87 4.24
C LEU A 15 -14.08 -3.43 4.53
N LEU A 16 -13.12 -2.50 4.61
CA LEU A 16 -13.37 -1.08 4.86
C LEU A 16 -13.73 -0.32 3.59
N SER A 17 -13.04 -0.58 2.47
CA SER A 17 -13.30 0.07 1.18
C SER A 17 -13.26 -0.95 0.04
N PRO A 18 -14.42 -1.29 -0.55
CA PRO A 18 -14.54 -2.12 -1.75
C PRO A 18 -13.82 -1.60 -2.99
N HIS A 19 -13.64 -0.28 -3.15
CA HIS A 19 -13.14 0.31 -4.39
C HIS A 19 -11.68 0.77 -4.32
N ALA A 20 -11.12 0.99 -3.13
CA ALA A 20 -9.72 1.42 -2.98
C ALA A 20 -8.77 0.41 -3.63
N ARG A 21 -7.83 0.87 -4.47
CA ARG A 21 -6.78 0.00 -5.00
C ARG A 21 -5.78 -0.36 -3.93
N LEU A 22 -5.60 -1.64 -3.68
CA LEU A 22 -4.68 -2.16 -2.68
C LEU A 22 -3.37 -2.56 -3.34
N TYR A 23 -2.26 -2.38 -2.64
CA TYR A 23 -0.93 -2.71 -3.13
C TYR A 23 -0.29 -3.79 -2.28
N THR A 24 0.37 -4.75 -2.93
CA THR A 24 1.20 -5.72 -2.23
C THR A 24 2.37 -5.03 -1.53
N GLU A 25 3.08 -5.75 -0.71
CA GLU A 25 4.45 -5.38 -0.35
C GLU A 25 5.31 -5.31 -1.61
N MET A 26 6.46 -4.63 -1.55
CA MET A 26 7.40 -4.65 -2.65
C MET A 26 8.07 -6.04 -2.72
N LEU A 27 7.77 -6.77 -3.79
CA LEU A 27 8.37 -8.07 -4.08
C LEU A 27 9.53 -7.90 -5.07
N THR A 28 10.68 -8.48 -4.76
CA THR A 28 11.79 -8.48 -5.72
C THR A 28 11.56 -9.50 -6.82
N THR A 29 12.01 -9.20 -8.04
CA THR A 29 11.93 -10.15 -9.17
C THR A 29 12.58 -11.48 -8.81
N GLY A 30 13.75 -11.47 -8.18
CA GLY A 30 14.44 -12.69 -7.73
C GLY A 30 13.64 -13.50 -6.71
N ALA A 31 12.85 -12.88 -5.84
CA ALA A 31 11.99 -13.61 -4.91
C ALA A 31 10.86 -14.36 -5.63
N ILE A 32 10.28 -13.77 -6.67
CA ILE A 32 9.23 -14.40 -7.47
C ILE A 32 9.81 -15.52 -8.33
N VAL A 33 10.90 -15.26 -9.03
CA VAL A 33 11.53 -16.21 -9.98
C VAL A 33 12.11 -17.43 -9.26
N HIS A 34 12.74 -17.23 -8.09
CA HIS A 34 13.49 -18.29 -7.40
C HIS A 34 12.87 -18.76 -6.08
N GLY A 35 11.92 -17.99 -5.52
CA GLY A 35 11.41 -18.23 -4.15
C GLY A 35 10.09 -18.98 -4.05
N GLY A 36 9.46 -19.34 -5.18
CA GLY A 36 8.18 -20.02 -5.23
C GLY A 36 6.98 -19.07 -5.35
N MET A 37 6.32 -19.10 -6.51
CA MET A 37 5.26 -18.17 -6.92
C MET A 37 4.08 -18.12 -5.93
N HIS A 38 3.58 -19.27 -5.48
CA HIS A 38 2.42 -19.32 -4.56
C HIS A 38 2.62 -18.56 -3.26
N ARG A 39 3.85 -18.53 -2.75
CA ARG A 39 4.16 -17.81 -1.50
C ARG A 39 4.04 -16.31 -1.64
N PHE A 40 4.36 -15.77 -2.81
CA PHE A 40 4.50 -14.33 -3.03
C PHE A 40 3.32 -13.72 -3.81
N LEU A 41 2.68 -14.51 -4.68
CA LEU A 41 1.62 -14.02 -5.56
C LEU A 41 0.21 -14.40 -5.07
N ASP A 42 0.10 -15.26 -4.05
CA ASP A 42 -1.21 -15.67 -3.50
C ASP A 42 -1.94 -14.50 -2.82
N TYR A 43 -3.23 -14.37 -3.14
CA TYR A 43 -4.14 -13.39 -2.56
C TYR A 43 -5.56 -13.99 -2.43
N ASP A 44 -6.45 -13.33 -1.70
CA ASP A 44 -7.87 -13.67 -1.66
C ASP A 44 -8.61 -12.90 -2.78
N GLU A 45 -9.51 -13.55 -3.49
CA GLU A 45 -10.31 -12.92 -4.57
C GLU A 45 -11.04 -11.64 -4.12
N ARG A 46 -11.33 -11.51 -2.84
CA ARG A 46 -11.91 -10.29 -2.28
C ARG A 46 -10.94 -9.11 -2.27
N GLU A 47 -9.63 -9.32 -2.45
CA GLU A 47 -8.66 -8.22 -2.42
C GLU A 47 -8.74 -7.29 -3.65
N HIS A 48 -9.41 -7.71 -4.73
CA HIS A 48 -9.57 -6.87 -5.93
C HIS A 48 -10.31 -5.54 -5.67
N PRO A 49 -9.85 -4.43 -6.30
CA PRO A 49 -8.70 -4.33 -7.19
C PRO A 49 -7.37 -4.31 -6.43
N VAL A 50 -6.41 -5.15 -6.86
CA VAL A 50 -5.12 -5.33 -6.21
C VAL A 50 -3.95 -5.17 -7.20
N ALA A 51 -2.94 -4.39 -6.81
CA ALA A 51 -1.73 -4.12 -7.57
C ALA A 51 -0.55 -4.93 -7.02
N LEU A 52 0.20 -5.59 -7.91
CA LEU A 52 1.49 -6.19 -7.59
C LEU A 52 2.59 -5.12 -7.66
N GLN A 53 3.31 -4.87 -6.57
CA GLN A 53 4.45 -3.97 -6.59
C GLN A 53 5.77 -4.74 -6.69
N LEU A 54 6.55 -4.44 -7.74
CA LEU A 54 7.84 -5.05 -8.04
C LEU A 54 9.00 -4.14 -7.68
N GLY A 55 10.09 -4.77 -7.23
CA GLY A 55 11.42 -4.16 -7.14
C GLY A 55 12.40 -4.97 -7.96
N GLY A 56 13.10 -4.31 -8.88
CA GLY A 56 14.08 -4.89 -9.77
C GLY A 56 14.61 -3.83 -10.74
N SER A 57 15.66 -4.16 -11.48
CA SER A 57 16.29 -3.29 -12.48
C SER A 57 16.64 -4.02 -13.78
N GLU A 58 16.34 -5.33 -13.86
CA GLU A 58 16.57 -6.12 -15.07
C GLU A 58 15.30 -6.18 -15.91
N PRO A 59 15.27 -5.63 -17.15
CA PRO A 59 14.07 -5.59 -17.98
C PRO A 59 13.44 -6.97 -18.23
N ALA A 60 14.27 -8.00 -18.48
CA ALA A 60 13.79 -9.35 -18.75
C ALA A 60 13.08 -9.99 -17.53
N ASP A 61 13.63 -9.80 -16.32
CA ASP A 61 13.05 -10.32 -15.09
C ASP A 61 11.73 -9.60 -14.76
N LEU A 62 11.71 -8.29 -14.95
CA LEU A 62 10.50 -7.47 -14.72
C LEU A 62 9.39 -7.82 -15.73
N ALA A 63 9.74 -8.03 -16.99
CA ALA A 63 8.82 -8.51 -18.04
C ALA A 63 8.22 -9.86 -17.66
N HIS A 64 9.05 -10.81 -17.22
CA HIS A 64 8.60 -12.11 -16.73
C HIS A 64 7.64 -11.99 -15.54
N CYS A 65 8.00 -11.18 -14.54
CA CYS A 65 7.14 -10.95 -13.37
C CYS A 65 5.83 -10.25 -13.72
N ALA A 66 5.83 -9.31 -14.67
CA ALA A 66 4.61 -8.66 -15.17
C ALA A 66 3.68 -9.66 -15.86
N LYS A 67 4.24 -10.57 -16.67
CA LYS A 67 3.47 -11.65 -17.30
C LYS A 67 2.86 -12.59 -16.27
N LEU A 68 3.60 -12.96 -15.23
CA LEU A 68 3.07 -13.74 -14.12
C LEU A 68 1.94 -13.01 -13.40
N ALA A 69 2.10 -11.71 -13.11
CA ALA A 69 1.06 -10.90 -12.49
C ALA A 69 -0.25 -10.91 -13.30
N GLN A 70 -0.15 -10.76 -14.62
CA GLN A 70 -1.30 -10.87 -15.53
C GLN A 70 -1.96 -12.26 -15.45
N GLN A 71 -1.17 -13.34 -15.43
CA GLN A 71 -1.68 -14.71 -15.34
C GLN A 71 -2.35 -15.00 -14.00
N TRP A 72 -1.87 -14.35 -12.92
CA TRP A 72 -2.46 -14.46 -11.59
C TRP A 72 -3.67 -13.54 -11.40
N GLY A 73 -4.00 -12.68 -12.36
CA GLY A 73 -5.17 -11.82 -12.32
C GLY A 73 -5.00 -10.51 -11.56
N TYR A 74 -3.77 -10.04 -11.33
CA TYR A 74 -3.56 -8.71 -10.74
C TYR A 74 -4.09 -7.60 -11.63
N ASP A 75 -4.69 -6.57 -11.02
CA ASP A 75 -5.31 -5.44 -11.73
C ASP A 75 -4.31 -4.34 -12.12
N GLU A 76 -3.07 -4.43 -11.66
CA GLU A 76 -1.99 -3.47 -11.94
C GLU A 76 -0.64 -4.11 -11.61
N VAL A 77 0.40 -3.74 -12.36
CA VAL A 77 1.78 -4.00 -11.96
C VAL A 77 2.52 -2.68 -11.78
N ASN A 78 3.06 -2.48 -10.58
CA ASN A 78 3.72 -1.23 -10.20
C ASN A 78 5.22 -1.44 -10.00
N LEU A 79 6.05 -0.64 -10.65
CA LEU A 79 7.49 -0.62 -10.44
C LEU A 79 7.86 0.36 -9.33
N ASN A 80 8.60 -0.08 -8.33
CA ASN A 80 9.06 0.75 -7.22
C ASN A 80 10.39 1.44 -7.55
N CYS A 81 10.36 2.75 -7.75
CA CYS A 81 11.51 3.64 -7.89
C CYS A 81 11.59 4.64 -6.72
N GLY A 82 11.13 4.27 -5.51
CA GLY A 82 11.05 5.21 -4.39
C GLY A 82 11.57 4.70 -3.04
N CYS A 83 11.92 3.43 -2.90
CA CYS A 83 12.43 2.85 -1.66
C CYS A 83 13.90 3.23 -1.44
N PRO A 84 14.26 3.93 -0.32
CA PRO A 84 15.63 4.38 -0.07
C PRO A 84 16.45 3.41 0.78
N SER A 85 15.97 2.18 1.06
CA SER A 85 16.68 1.27 1.97
C SER A 85 18.02 0.80 1.40
N GLU A 86 19.05 0.66 2.26
CA GLU A 86 20.38 0.16 1.85
C GLU A 86 20.32 -1.21 1.17
N ARG A 87 19.46 -2.11 1.65
CA ARG A 87 19.26 -3.42 1.04
C ARG A 87 18.80 -3.31 -0.40
N VAL A 88 17.91 -2.35 -0.67
CA VAL A 88 17.37 -2.07 -2.00
C VAL A 88 18.43 -1.41 -2.87
N GLN A 89 19.19 -0.47 -2.33
CA GLN A 89 20.30 0.18 -3.03
C GLN A 89 21.41 -0.82 -3.42
N ARG A 90 21.75 -1.78 -2.55
CA ARG A 90 22.70 -2.85 -2.86
C ARG A 90 22.23 -3.75 -4.01
N GLY A 91 20.91 -3.89 -4.18
CA GLY A 91 20.29 -4.58 -5.30
C GLY A 91 20.11 -3.72 -6.55
N ALA A 92 20.63 -2.48 -6.56
CA ALA A 92 20.52 -1.51 -7.65
C ALA A 92 19.09 -1.25 -8.14
N PHE A 93 18.09 -1.18 -7.22
CA PHE A 93 16.70 -0.85 -7.53
C PHE A 93 16.11 0.11 -6.46
N GLY A 94 14.84 0.47 -6.58
CA GLY A 94 14.18 1.45 -5.70
C GLY A 94 14.55 2.89 -6.04
N ALA A 95 14.80 3.75 -5.02
CA ALA A 95 14.99 5.19 -5.25
C ALA A 95 16.22 5.52 -6.10
N CYS A 96 17.30 4.72 -6.04
CA CYS A 96 18.49 4.95 -6.85
C CYS A 96 18.23 4.87 -8.36
N LEU A 97 17.19 4.13 -8.78
CA LEU A 97 16.78 4.07 -10.19
C LEU A 97 16.30 5.41 -10.75
N MET A 98 15.97 6.38 -9.93
CA MET A 98 15.62 7.70 -10.45
C MET A 98 16.80 8.39 -11.17
N ASN A 99 18.06 7.98 -10.88
CA ASN A 99 19.23 8.43 -11.62
C ASN A 99 19.39 7.76 -13.00
N GLU A 100 18.62 6.70 -13.25
CA GLU A 100 18.73 5.83 -14.42
C GLU A 100 17.41 5.83 -15.20
N ALA A 101 16.90 7.05 -15.54
CA ALA A 101 15.58 7.19 -16.18
C ALA A 101 15.42 6.35 -17.43
N THR A 102 16.47 6.23 -18.27
CA THR A 102 16.47 5.38 -19.47
C THR A 102 16.32 3.90 -19.12
N LEU A 103 17.04 3.41 -18.09
CA LEU A 103 16.90 2.04 -17.63
C LEU A 103 15.49 1.75 -17.11
N VAL A 104 14.90 2.71 -16.36
CA VAL A 104 13.50 2.59 -15.92
C VAL A 104 12.54 2.54 -17.09
N ALA A 105 12.76 3.36 -18.11
CA ALA A 105 11.96 3.33 -19.33
C ALA A 105 12.09 1.97 -20.05
N ASP A 106 13.29 1.41 -20.17
CA ASP A 106 13.52 0.08 -20.76
C ASP A 106 12.79 -1.01 -19.96
N CYS A 107 12.86 -0.95 -18.62
CA CYS A 107 12.14 -1.86 -17.73
C CYS A 107 10.61 -1.77 -17.95
N VAL A 108 10.08 -0.56 -17.93
CA VAL A 108 8.63 -0.31 -18.10
C VAL A 108 8.18 -0.76 -19.50
N LYS A 109 8.94 -0.45 -20.54
CA LYS A 109 8.64 -0.89 -21.90
C LYS A 109 8.59 -2.42 -22.01
N ALA A 110 9.57 -3.11 -21.43
CA ALA A 110 9.61 -4.56 -21.39
C ALA A 110 8.40 -5.17 -20.66
N MET A 111 7.97 -4.55 -19.55
CA MET A 111 6.77 -4.97 -18.80
C MET A 111 5.50 -4.77 -19.64
N ILE A 112 5.33 -3.61 -20.31
CA ILE A 112 4.19 -3.31 -21.18
C ILE A 112 4.11 -4.31 -22.32
N ASP A 113 5.22 -4.58 -22.99
CA ASP A 113 5.28 -5.53 -24.10
C ASP A 113 4.93 -6.95 -23.65
N ALA A 114 5.40 -7.36 -22.48
CA ALA A 114 5.14 -8.69 -21.91
C ALA A 114 3.66 -8.93 -21.60
N VAL A 115 2.93 -7.90 -21.17
CA VAL A 115 1.46 -8.00 -20.97
C VAL A 115 0.66 -7.71 -22.23
N GLY A 116 1.33 -7.44 -23.35
CA GLY A 116 0.69 -7.16 -24.65
C GLY A 116 -0.06 -5.83 -24.69
N GLY A 117 0.32 -4.86 -23.86
CA GLY A 117 -0.39 -3.59 -23.74
C GLY A 117 -1.82 -3.73 -23.22
N ASP A 118 -2.12 -4.79 -22.48
CA ASP A 118 -3.46 -5.05 -21.92
C ASP A 118 -3.90 -3.91 -21.00
N PRO A 119 -4.94 -3.15 -21.35
CA PRO A 119 -5.40 -2.03 -20.52
C PRO A 119 -5.96 -2.47 -19.16
N LYS A 120 -6.25 -3.76 -18.97
CA LYS A 120 -6.71 -4.32 -17.68
C LYS A 120 -5.57 -4.51 -16.71
N VAL A 121 -4.31 -4.51 -17.16
CA VAL A 121 -3.11 -4.67 -16.33
C VAL A 121 -2.13 -3.53 -16.63
N PRO A 122 -2.47 -2.29 -16.27
CA PRO A 122 -1.59 -1.15 -16.50
C PRO A 122 -0.26 -1.32 -15.75
N ILE A 123 0.83 -0.92 -16.41
CA ILE A 123 2.14 -0.79 -15.81
C ILE A 123 2.29 0.62 -15.29
N THR A 124 2.59 0.76 -13.99
CA THR A 124 2.65 2.04 -13.29
C THR A 124 3.98 2.20 -12.56
N VAL A 125 4.37 3.44 -12.25
CA VAL A 125 5.62 3.71 -11.54
C VAL A 125 5.36 4.47 -10.25
N LYS A 126 5.97 4.02 -9.14
CA LYS A 126 5.95 4.72 -7.87
C LYS A 126 7.35 5.25 -7.54
N HIS A 127 7.50 6.57 -7.45
CA HIS A 127 8.79 7.22 -7.27
C HIS A 127 8.77 8.35 -6.24
N ARG A 128 9.91 8.97 -6.00
CA ARG A 128 10.12 10.18 -5.21
C ARG A 128 10.21 11.41 -6.10
N ILE A 129 10.35 12.60 -5.52
CA ILE A 129 10.54 13.86 -6.27
C ILE A 129 12.02 14.18 -6.54
N GLY A 130 12.94 13.40 -5.99
CA GLY A 130 14.38 13.57 -6.17
C GLY A 130 15.18 12.67 -5.24
N ILE A 131 16.50 12.73 -5.38
CA ILE A 131 17.48 11.99 -4.59
C ILE A 131 18.34 13.00 -3.84
N ASP A 132 18.66 12.71 -2.57
CA ASP A 132 19.47 13.55 -1.68
C ASP A 132 18.98 15.01 -1.57
N GLN A 133 19.90 15.95 -1.32
CA GLN A 133 19.59 17.37 -1.16
C GLN A 133 20.03 18.11 -2.42
N GLY A 134 19.14 18.89 -3.02
CA GLY A 134 19.50 19.81 -4.09
C GLY A 134 19.10 19.39 -5.51
N GLU A 135 18.34 18.33 -5.67
CA GLU A 135 17.77 17.99 -6.97
C GLU A 135 16.81 19.08 -7.44
N SER A 136 16.96 19.48 -8.70
CA SER A 136 16.07 20.45 -9.35
C SER A 136 14.74 19.80 -9.72
N TYR A 137 13.73 20.65 -9.95
CA TYR A 137 12.46 20.17 -10.51
C TYR A 137 12.65 19.45 -11.86
N ASP A 138 13.59 19.93 -12.68
CA ASP A 138 13.88 19.33 -13.99
C ASP A 138 14.28 17.86 -13.89
N PHE A 139 14.96 17.45 -12.82
CA PHE A 139 15.32 16.06 -12.59
C PHE A 139 14.08 15.14 -12.55
N VAL A 140 13.08 15.47 -11.74
CA VAL A 140 11.86 14.65 -11.64
C VAL A 140 10.96 14.80 -12.87
N ARG A 141 10.91 16.00 -13.48
CA ARG A 141 10.18 16.21 -14.74
C ARG A 141 10.75 15.34 -15.86
N ASP A 142 12.05 15.35 -16.04
CA ASP A 142 12.72 14.61 -17.11
C ASP A 142 12.62 13.09 -16.85
N PHE A 143 12.69 12.64 -15.59
CA PHE A 143 12.42 11.25 -15.22
C PHE A 143 10.99 10.83 -15.62
N VAL A 144 9.99 11.61 -15.26
CA VAL A 144 8.58 11.33 -15.60
C VAL A 144 8.38 11.35 -17.11
N GLY A 145 8.91 12.35 -17.82
CA GLY A 145 8.84 12.45 -19.28
C GLY A 145 9.43 11.24 -19.97
N THR A 146 10.67 10.86 -19.63
CA THR A 146 11.37 9.71 -20.21
C THR A 146 10.59 8.42 -20.04
N VAL A 147 10.01 8.19 -18.86
CA VAL A 147 9.23 6.97 -18.58
C VAL A 147 7.83 7.02 -19.21
N ALA A 148 7.25 8.21 -19.34
CA ALA A 148 5.95 8.38 -20.00
C ALA A 148 6.04 8.14 -21.52
N ASP A 149 7.15 8.52 -22.14
CA ASP A 149 7.38 8.36 -23.59
C ASP A 149 7.34 6.89 -24.06
N VAL A 150 7.60 5.94 -23.17
CA VAL A 150 7.50 4.50 -23.46
C VAL A 150 6.13 3.89 -23.15
N GLY A 151 5.14 4.72 -22.75
CA GLY A 151 3.75 4.30 -22.55
C GLY A 151 3.33 4.13 -21.08
N CYS A 152 4.10 4.61 -20.11
CA CYS A 152 3.64 4.71 -18.71
C CYS A 152 2.72 5.91 -18.54
N HIS A 153 1.48 5.69 -18.13
CA HIS A 153 0.49 6.76 -17.98
C HIS A 153 0.14 7.10 -16.53
N VAL A 154 0.59 6.30 -15.56
CA VAL A 154 0.24 6.46 -14.13
C VAL A 154 1.48 6.53 -13.27
N PHE A 155 1.62 7.63 -12.55
CA PHE A 155 2.74 7.90 -11.63
C PHE A 155 2.23 8.16 -10.23
N ILE A 156 2.73 7.39 -9.25
CA ILE A 156 2.47 7.60 -7.83
C ILE A 156 3.67 8.31 -7.23
N VAL A 157 3.50 9.57 -6.88
CA VAL A 157 4.60 10.47 -6.52
C VAL A 157 4.65 10.66 -5.00
N HIS A 158 5.68 10.13 -4.33
CA HIS A 158 5.93 10.46 -2.94
C HIS A 158 6.59 11.84 -2.86
N ALA A 159 5.87 12.82 -2.32
CA ALA A 159 6.24 14.24 -2.31
C ALA A 159 7.41 14.58 -1.36
N ARG A 160 8.45 13.75 -1.33
CA ARG A 160 9.71 13.92 -0.59
C ARG A 160 10.87 13.39 -1.39
N ASN A 161 12.05 14.02 -1.27
CA ASN A 161 13.29 13.43 -1.76
C ASN A 161 13.62 12.13 -1.00
N ALA A 162 14.35 11.25 -1.63
CA ALA A 162 14.99 10.11 -0.99
C ALA A 162 16.44 10.45 -0.63
N TRP A 163 16.75 10.56 0.64
CA TRP A 163 18.15 10.69 1.05
C TRP A 163 18.74 9.29 1.17
N LEU A 164 19.66 8.98 0.26
CA LEU A 164 20.21 7.63 0.12
C LEU A 164 21.22 7.30 1.23
N LYS A 165 21.79 8.32 1.86
CA LYS A 165 22.76 8.18 2.95
C LYS A 165 22.30 8.92 4.20
N GLY A 166 22.62 8.37 5.36
CA GLY A 166 22.42 9.05 6.65
C GLY A 166 21.03 8.96 7.26
N LEU A 167 20.02 8.45 6.55
CA LEU A 167 18.67 8.27 7.06
C LEU A 167 18.18 6.84 6.89
N SER A 168 17.56 6.30 7.94
CA SER A 168 16.78 5.06 7.85
C SER A 168 15.56 5.24 6.93
N PRO A 169 14.95 4.15 6.45
CA PRO A 169 13.70 4.23 5.68
C PRO A 169 12.55 4.91 6.42
N LYS A 170 12.53 4.85 7.77
CA LYS A 170 11.54 5.56 8.59
C LYS A 170 11.79 7.07 8.55
N GLU A 171 13.00 7.50 8.83
CA GLU A 171 13.41 8.91 8.80
C GLU A 171 13.23 9.53 7.41
N ASN A 172 13.48 8.79 6.34
CA ASN A 172 13.21 9.19 4.96
C ASN A 172 11.73 9.47 4.64
N ARG A 173 10.81 9.10 5.53
CA ARG A 173 9.38 9.43 5.44
C ARG A 173 8.97 10.61 6.31
N GLU A 174 9.90 11.14 7.09
CA GLU A 174 9.62 12.18 8.10
C GLU A 174 10.48 13.41 7.95
N ILE A 175 11.80 13.24 7.77
CA ILE A 175 12.79 14.33 7.77
C ILE A 175 12.81 15.14 6.45
N PRO A 176 12.95 14.52 5.24
CA PRO A 176 12.92 15.31 4.03
C PRO A 176 11.60 16.08 3.91
N PRO A 177 11.61 17.35 3.53
CA PRO A 177 10.41 18.18 3.49
C PRO A 177 9.37 17.65 2.50
N LEU A 178 8.09 17.83 2.84
CA LEU A 178 6.99 17.61 1.90
C LEU A 178 6.95 18.74 0.88
N ARG A 179 6.88 18.41 -0.41
CA ARG A 179 6.83 19.31 -1.53
C ARG A 179 5.67 18.95 -2.44
N TYR A 180 4.45 19.27 -2.01
CA TYR A 180 3.25 19.07 -2.82
C TYR A 180 3.24 19.92 -4.08
N ASP A 181 3.86 21.12 -4.00
CA ASP A 181 4.07 22.01 -5.13
C ASP A 181 4.73 21.32 -6.33
N VAL A 182 5.73 20.47 -6.09
CA VAL A 182 6.40 19.68 -7.13
C VAL A 182 5.43 18.70 -7.81
N VAL A 183 4.59 18.04 -7.03
CA VAL A 183 3.63 17.05 -7.56
C VAL A 183 2.53 17.72 -8.40
N HIS A 184 2.01 18.85 -7.93
CA HIS A 184 1.03 19.65 -8.68
C HIS A 184 1.65 20.22 -9.97
N ARG A 185 2.91 20.67 -9.92
CA ARG A 185 3.63 21.12 -11.11
C ARG A 185 3.84 20.00 -12.13
N LEU A 186 4.13 18.76 -11.69
CA LEU A 186 4.15 17.60 -12.59
C LEU A 186 2.81 17.39 -13.31
N LYS A 187 1.69 17.53 -12.59
CA LYS A 187 0.36 17.43 -13.20
C LYS A 187 0.09 18.57 -14.20
N GLN A 188 0.61 19.77 -13.93
CA GLN A 188 0.51 20.90 -14.84
C GLN A 188 1.31 20.68 -16.12
N ASP A 189 2.54 20.16 -16.01
CA ASP A 189 3.42 19.91 -17.15
C ASP A 189 2.98 18.66 -17.95
N PHE A 190 2.34 17.69 -17.30
CA PHE A 190 1.85 16.45 -17.89
C PHE A 190 0.34 16.23 -17.65
N PRO A 191 -0.54 17.10 -18.20
CA PRO A 191 -1.98 17.03 -17.93
C PRO A 191 -2.62 15.71 -18.40
N GLN A 192 -2.02 15.02 -19.38
CA GLN A 192 -2.47 13.74 -19.92
C GLN A 192 -2.13 12.55 -19.00
N LEU A 193 -1.19 12.69 -18.08
CA LEU A 193 -0.79 11.62 -17.17
C LEU A 193 -1.68 11.59 -15.93
N THR A 194 -1.90 10.40 -15.39
CA THR A 194 -2.50 10.21 -14.08
C THR A 194 -1.43 10.39 -12.99
N ILE A 195 -1.53 11.46 -12.22
CA ILE A 195 -0.60 11.79 -11.14
C ILE A 195 -1.28 11.58 -9.79
N VAL A 196 -0.81 10.61 -9.04
CA VAL A 196 -1.31 10.23 -7.71
C VAL A 196 -0.36 10.72 -6.63
N LEU A 197 -0.85 11.54 -5.71
CA LEU A 197 -0.05 12.06 -4.60
C LEU A 197 0.10 11.04 -3.48
N ASN A 198 1.33 10.86 -3.00
CA ASN A 198 1.65 10.09 -1.81
C ASN A 198 2.55 10.90 -0.86
N GLY A 199 2.42 10.67 0.43
CA GLY A 199 3.28 11.26 1.48
C GLY A 199 2.56 12.29 2.34
N GLY A 200 2.69 12.15 3.67
CA GLY A 200 2.16 13.11 4.64
C GLY A 200 0.63 13.14 4.83
N LEU A 201 -0.13 12.41 4.04
CA LEU A 201 -1.59 12.37 4.13
C LEU A 201 -2.01 11.58 5.38
N ALA A 202 -2.54 12.28 6.38
CA ALA A 202 -2.85 11.72 7.69
C ALA A 202 -4.33 11.34 7.87
N ASP A 203 -5.22 11.98 7.12
CA ASP A 203 -6.67 11.83 7.20
C ASP A 203 -7.36 12.11 5.86
N ASN A 204 -8.69 11.94 5.84
CA ASN A 204 -9.50 12.15 4.64
C ASN A 204 -9.57 13.63 4.23
N ALA A 205 -9.61 14.55 5.18
CA ALA A 205 -9.69 15.98 4.89
C ALA A 205 -8.41 16.47 4.19
N ALA A 206 -7.23 16.09 4.71
CA ALA A 206 -5.95 16.38 4.09
C ALA A 206 -5.82 15.77 2.69
N SER A 207 -6.37 14.56 2.50
CA SER A 207 -6.38 13.87 1.21
C SER A 207 -7.29 14.55 0.18
N LEU A 208 -8.52 14.89 0.56
CA LEU A 208 -9.48 15.59 -0.30
C LEU A 208 -9.00 16.99 -0.68
N ALA A 209 -8.36 17.69 0.24
CA ALA A 209 -7.83 19.02 -0.02
C ALA A 209 -6.84 19.04 -1.20
N GLN A 210 -6.05 17.96 -1.40
CA GLN A 210 -5.08 17.87 -2.50
C GLN A 210 -5.71 17.58 -3.87
N LEU A 211 -6.96 17.12 -3.89
CA LEU A 211 -7.69 16.83 -5.12
C LEU A 211 -8.53 18.03 -5.63
N GLN A 212 -8.64 19.09 -4.83
CA GLN A 212 -9.39 20.27 -5.24
C GLN A 212 -8.60 21.07 -6.29
N PRO A 213 -9.23 21.52 -7.37
CA PRO A 213 -8.62 22.44 -8.31
C PRO A 213 -8.11 23.69 -7.59
N GLY A 214 -6.85 24.08 -7.83
CA GLY A 214 -6.27 25.25 -7.20
C GLY A 214 -5.79 25.06 -5.76
N ALA A 215 -5.76 23.83 -5.24
CA ALA A 215 -5.26 23.54 -3.88
C ALA A 215 -3.82 24.03 -3.65
N VAL A 216 -2.97 23.93 -4.66
CA VAL A 216 -1.56 24.35 -4.64
C VAL A 216 -1.21 25.22 -5.83
N LEU A 217 -1.69 24.90 -7.03
CA LEU A 217 -1.52 25.66 -8.28
C LEU A 217 -2.87 25.93 -8.92
N ASP A 218 -3.09 27.16 -9.37
CA ASP A 218 -4.35 27.57 -9.98
C ASP A 218 -4.77 26.66 -11.14
N GLY A 219 -5.99 26.16 -11.08
CA GLY A 219 -6.59 25.32 -12.12
C GLY A 219 -6.06 23.86 -12.18
N VAL A 220 -5.10 23.49 -11.34
CA VAL A 220 -4.52 22.14 -11.33
C VAL A 220 -5.17 21.29 -10.26
N ALA A 221 -5.72 20.14 -10.66
CA ALA A 221 -6.22 19.08 -9.79
C ALA A 221 -5.42 17.79 -9.99
N LEU A 222 -5.08 17.10 -8.91
CA LEU A 222 -4.47 15.78 -8.98
C LEU A 222 -5.54 14.70 -9.23
N ASP A 223 -5.12 13.56 -9.80
CA ASP A 223 -6.04 12.49 -10.20
C ASP A 223 -6.34 11.52 -9.05
N GLY A 224 -5.55 11.53 -7.98
CA GLY A 224 -5.75 10.63 -6.86
C GLY A 224 -4.75 10.83 -5.73
N VAL A 225 -4.99 10.08 -4.67
CA VAL A 225 -4.12 10.02 -3.48
C VAL A 225 -3.79 8.58 -3.12
N MET A 226 -2.59 8.37 -2.60
CA MET A 226 -2.18 7.10 -1.99
C MET A 226 -1.82 7.33 -0.53
N VAL A 227 -2.55 6.71 0.40
CA VAL A 227 -2.21 6.73 1.82
C VAL A 227 -1.46 5.45 2.21
N GLY A 228 -0.54 5.60 3.14
CA GLY A 228 0.22 4.46 3.66
C GLY A 228 0.00 4.29 5.16
N ARG A 229 0.79 4.99 5.96
CA ARG A 229 0.80 4.85 7.43
C ARG A 229 -0.56 5.14 8.06
N ALA A 230 -1.30 6.12 7.55
CA ALA A 230 -2.63 6.44 8.06
C ALA A 230 -3.59 5.26 7.87
N ALA A 231 -3.60 4.61 6.71
CA ALA A 231 -4.42 3.43 6.46
C ALA A 231 -4.09 2.25 7.39
N TYR A 232 -2.84 2.13 7.84
CA TYR A 232 -2.42 1.05 8.74
C TYR A 232 -2.70 1.37 10.22
N HIS A 233 -2.40 2.60 10.65
CA HIS A 233 -2.52 2.97 12.08
C HIS A 233 -3.93 3.40 12.48
N THR A 234 -4.68 3.97 11.53
CA THR A 234 -6.04 4.45 11.72
C THR A 234 -6.94 3.96 10.58
N PRO A 235 -7.06 2.64 10.39
CA PRO A 235 -7.67 2.05 9.19
C PRO A 235 -9.12 2.48 8.99
N TRP A 236 -9.82 2.90 10.03
CA TRP A 236 -11.22 3.33 9.94
C TRP A 236 -11.43 4.51 8.99
N ILE A 237 -10.40 5.30 8.68
CA ILE A 237 -10.48 6.35 7.65
C ILE A 237 -10.92 5.80 6.28
N LEU A 238 -10.61 4.53 6.00
CA LEU A 238 -10.97 3.88 4.73
C LEU A 238 -12.46 3.57 4.62
N SER A 239 -13.22 3.54 5.72
CA SER A 239 -14.66 3.23 5.69
C SER A 239 -15.51 4.26 4.95
N GLU A 240 -14.99 5.47 4.78
CA GLU A 240 -15.63 6.58 4.07
C GLU A 240 -15.12 6.74 2.62
N TRP A 241 -14.11 5.95 2.21
CA TRP A 241 -13.40 6.16 0.94
C TRP A 241 -14.26 5.97 -0.28
N ASP A 242 -15.17 5.00 -0.25
CA ASP A 242 -16.03 4.71 -1.39
C ASP A 242 -16.94 5.89 -1.74
N GLU A 243 -17.45 6.57 -0.72
CA GLU A 243 -18.24 7.78 -0.88
C GLU A 243 -17.39 8.99 -1.26
N LEU A 244 -16.29 9.21 -0.52
CA LEU A 244 -15.48 10.43 -0.65
C LEU A 244 -14.64 10.48 -1.93
N PHE A 245 -14.13 9.33 -2.41
CA PHE A 245 -13.17 9.29 -3.52
C PHE A 245 -13.67 8.56 -4.75
N PHE A 246 -14.69 7.70 -4.62
CA PHE A 246 -15.19 6.90 -5.74
C PHE A 246 -16.63 7.25 -6.13
N GLY A 247 -17.24 8.27 -5.50
CA GLY A 247 -18.58 8.73 -5.81
C GLY A 247 -19.66 7.66 -5.61
N GLN A 248 -19.38 6.65 -4.80
CA GLN A 248 -20.35 5.62 -4.49
C GLN A 248 -21.42 6.16 -3.53
N PRO A 249 -22.66 5.70 -3.62
CA PRO A 249 -23.69 6.07 -2.65
C PRO A 249 -23.30 5.60 -1.25
N ALA A 250 -23.76 6.33 -0.24
CA ALA A 250 -23.64 5.88 1.14
C ALA A 250 -24.18 4.43 1.28
N ARG A 251 -23.52 3.65 2.11
CA ARG A 251 -23.93 2.25 2.36
C ARG A 251 -25.36 2.23 2.90
N SER A 252 -26.19 1.31 2.40
CA SER A 252 -27.56 1.11 2.90
C SER A 252 -27.58 0.76 4.39
N GLU A 253 -26.59 -0.01 4.84
CA GLU A 253 -26.36 -0.29 6.25
C GLU A 253 -24.99 0.26 6.66
N PRO A 254 -24.91 1.02 7.77
CA PRO A 254 -23.65 1.55 8.26
C PRO A 254 -22.66 0.42 8.58
N LEU A 255 -21.44 0.54 8.09
CA LEU A 255 -20.37 -0.37 8.48
C LEU A 255 -20.05 -0.15 9.98
N THR A 256 -19.94 -1.24 10.73
CA THR A 256 -19.54 -1.18 12.13
C THR A 256 -18.18 -1.85 12.33
N ARG A 257 -17.43 -1.40 13.35
CA ARG A 257 -16.14 -2.02 13.67
C ARG A 257 -16.29 -3.46 14.13
N GLU A 258 -17.38 -3.73 14.83
CA GLU A 258 -17.76 -5.06 15.30
C GLU A 258 -18.01 -6.02 14.14
N ALA A 259 -18.68 -5.57 13.10
CA ALA A 259 -18.90 -6.36 11.88
C ALA A 259 -17.60 -6.65 11.15
N VAL A 260 -16.72 -5.66 11.03
CA VAL A 260 -15.39 -5.82 10.41
C VAL A 260 -14.52 -6.77 11.23
N GLU A 261 -14.53 -6.67 12.55
CA GLU A 261 -13.80 -7.56 13.45
C GLU A 261 -14.30 -9.01 13.32
N ALA A 262 -15.62 -9.20 13.34
CA ALA A 262 -16.24 -10.53 13.19
C ALA A 262 -15.89 -11.19 11.85
N GLU A 263 -15.91 -10.41 10.76
CA GLU A 263 -15.51 -10.93 9.43
C GLU A 263 -14.01 -11.26 9.38
N MET A 264 -13.16 -10.48 10.05
CA MET A 264 -11.73 -10.80 10.17
C MET A 264 -11.49 -12.06 11.00
N VAL A 265 -12.24 -12.29 12.05
CA VAL A 265 -12.16 -13.53 12.84
C VAL A 265 -12.54 -14.73 11.98
N ALA A 266 -13.66 -14.65 11.26
CA ALA A 266 -14.09 -15.71 10.34
C ALA A 266 -13.04 -15.97 9.23
N TYR A 267 -12.44 -14.91 8.68
CA TYR A 267 -11.34 -15.02 7.71
C TYR A 267 -10.15 -15.77 8.30
N VAL A 268 -9.72 -15.38 9.49
CA VAL A 268 -8.56 -15.99 10.16
C VAL A 268 -8.79 -17.48 10.42
N GLU A 269 -9.97 -17.86 10.93
CA GLU A 269 -10.31 -19.26 11.20
C GLU A 269 -10.33 -20.09 9.90
N ARG A 270 -10.83 -19.52 8.81
CA ARG A 270 -10.77 -20.12 7.47
C ARG A 270 -9.32 -20.31 6.98
N GLU A 271 -8.47 -19.28 7.13
CA GLU A 271 -7.06 -19.35 6.73
C GLU A 271 -6.26 -20.35 7.57
N MET A 272 -6.51 -20.41 8.87
CA MET A 272 -5.91 -21.43 9.74
C MET A 272 -6.30 -22.84 9.30
N ALA A 273 -7.58 -23.08 8.97
CA ALA A 273 -8.05 -24.36 8.49
C ALA A 273 -7.45 -24.70 7.10
N ARG A 274 -7.39 -23.72 6.19
CA ARG A 274 -6.85 -23.88 4.83
C ARG A 274 -5.36 -24.24 4.84
N THR A 275 -4.59 -23.66 5.74
CA THR A 275 -3.12 -23.81 5.78
C THR A 275 -2.66 -24.89 6.75
N LYS A 276 -3.57 -25.61 7.37
CA LYS A 276 -3.24 -26.69 8.31
C LYS A 276 -2.40 -27.78 7.61
N GLY A 277 -1.23 -28.07 8.16
CA GLY A 277 -0.29 -29.04 7.61
C GLY A 277 0.55 -28.55 6.42
N TRP A 278 0.53 -27.28 6.09
CA TRP A 278 1.35 -26.76 4.99
C TRP A 278 2.83 -26.77 5.33
N ALA A 279 3.64 -27.30 4.43
CA ALA A 279 5.10 -27.38 4.59
C ALA A 279 5.78 -26.01 4.71
N HIS A 280 5.15 -24.95 4.18
CA HIS A 280 5.63 -23.58 4.23
C HIS A 280 5.19 -22.79 5.48
N GLY A 281 4.51 -23.46 6.40
CA GLY A 281 4.02 -22.92 7.66
C GLY A 281 2.50 -22.68 7.67
N GLU A 282 1.91 -22.91 8.83
CA GLU A 282 0.49 -22.68 9.09
C GLU A 282 0.26 -21.22 9.45
N VAL A 283 -0.87 -20.66 9.02
CA VAL A 283 -1.31 -19.33 9.45
C VAL A 283 -1.68 -19.40 10.94
N ARG A 284 -1.11 -18.48 11.72
CA ARG A 284 -1.44 -18.31 13.14
C ARG A 284 -2.21 -17.01 13.32
N TRP A 285 -3.33 -17.05 14.03
CA TRP A 285 -4.23 -15.92 14.14
C TRP A 285 -3.57 -14.61 14.57
N HIS A 286 -2.62 -14.66 15.51
CA HIS A 286 -1.93 -13.46 15.99
C HIS A 286 -1.04 -12.77 14.95
N GLN A 287 -0.61 -13.50 13.90
CA GLN A 287 0.13 -12.92 12.78
C GLN A 287 -0.79 -12.12 11.84
N VAL A 288 -2.06 -12.49 11.78
CA VAL A 288 -3.09 -11.83 10.97
C VAL A 288 -3.73 -10.68 11.73
N ILE A 289 -4.17 -10.93 12.95
CA ILE A 289 -4.90 -9.95 13.79
C ILE A 289 -4.07 -8.71 14.13
N ARG A 290 -2.75 -8.79 14.06
CA ARG A 290 -1.90 -7.59 14.22
C ARG A 290 -2.30 -6.42 13.32
N HIS A 291 -2.92 -6.71 12.16
CA HIS A 291 -3.32 -5.69 11.20
C HIS A 291 -4.56 -4.91 11.61
N ILE A 292 -5.44 -5.51 12.42
CA ILE A 292 -6.66 -4.82 12.86
C ILE A 292 -6.48 -4.00 14.14
N LEU A 293 -5.32 -4.03 14.78
CA LEU A 293 -5.09 -3.38 16.09
C LEU A 293 -5.38 -1.87 16.10
N GLY A 294 -5.41 -1.23 14.93
CA GLY A 294 -5.82 0.15 14.75
C GLY A 294 -7.34 0.39 14.63
N LEU A 295 -8.14 -0.68 14.49
CA LEU A 295 -9.57 -0.58 14.14
C LEU A 295 -10.39 0.28 15.10
N TYR A 296 -10.12 0.17 16.38
CA TYR A 296 -10.81 0.93 17.45
C TYR A 296 -10.06 2.19 17.89
N ASN A 297 -9.01 2.63 17.18
CA ASN A 297 -8.28 3.83 17.56
C ASN A 297 -9.21 5.04 17.70
N GLY A 298 -9.00 5.84 18.78
CA GLY A 298 -9.82 6.99 19.10
C GLY A 298 -11.10 6.69 19.89
N LEU A 299 -11.46 5.42 20.12
CA LEU A 299 -12.67 5.06 20.85
C LEU A 299 -12.39 4.69 22.32
N PRO A 300 -13.35 4.93 23.23
CA PRO A 300 -13.30 4.40 24.58
C PRO A 300 -13.12 2.87 24.60
N GLY A 301 -12.22 2.36 25.43
CA GLY A 301 -11.95 0.92 25.52
C GLY A 301 -10.93 0.36 24.51
N ALA A 302 -10.51 1.12 23.49
CA ALA A 302 -9.56 0.69 22.48
C ALA A 302 -8.24 0.14 23.06
N ARG A 303 -7.75 0.74 24.16
CA ARG A 303 -6.50 0.28 24.82
C ARG A 303 -6.64 -1.16 25.33
N ARG A 304 -7.75 -1.44 26.06
CA ARG A 304 -8.02 -2.77 26.58
C ARG A 304 -8.24 -3.78 25.46
N TRP A 305 -9.03 -3.44 24.48
CA TRP A 305 -9.28 -4.27 23.32
C TRP A 305 -7.96 -4.71 22.65
N ARG A 306 -7.05 -3.76 22.39
CA ARG A 306 -5.71 -4.07 21.86
C ARG A 306 -4.88 -4.94 22.78
N GLN A 307 -4.95 -4.72 24.11
CA GLN A 307 -4.22 -5.53 25.07
C GLN A 307 -4.64 -6.99 25.00
N VAL A 308 -5.95 -7.28 24.92
CA VAL A 308 -6.45 -8.65 24.79
C VAL A 308 -5.97 -9.29 23.48
N TRP A 309 -6.10 -8.61 22.34
CA TRP A 309 -5.64 -9.13 21.05
C TRP A 309 -4.10 -9.27 20.96
N SER A 310 -3.36 -8.59 21.79
CA SER A 310 -1.90 -8.66 21.85
C SER A 310 -1.38 -9.56 22.98
N ASP A 311 -2.27 -10.19 23.75
CA ASP A 311 -1.88 -11.04 24.87
C ASP A 311 -1.32 -12.38 24.35
N HIS A 312 -0.03 -12.58 24.63
CA HIS A 312 0.67 -13.79 24.21
C HIS A 312 0.19 -15.07 24.91
N THR A 313 -0.47 -14.96 26.06
CA THR A 313 -1.03 -16.09 26.79
C THR A 313 -2.26 -16.69 26.09
N LEU A 314 -2.94 -15.87 25.27
CA LEU A 314 -4.16 -16.26 24.54
C LEU A 314 -3.89 -16.93 23.19
N LYS A 315 -2.63 -17.09 22.77
CA LYS A 315 -2.29 -17.65 21.44
C LYS A 315 -2.85 -19.05 21.16
N HIS A 316 -3.20 -19.79 22.19
CA HIS A 316 -3.76 -21.14 22.09
C HIS A 316 -5.30 -21.16 22.04
N HIS A 317 -5.95 -20.02 22.26
CA HIS A 317 -7.39 -19.87 22.16
C HIS A 317 -7.81 -19.67 20.69
N LEU A 318 -9.08 -20.00 20.39
CA LEU A 318 -9.67 -19.66 19.09
C LEU A 318 -9.84 -18.13 18.95
N PRO A 319 -9.67 -17.58 17.75
CA PRO A 319 -9.89 -16.15 17.50
C PRO A 319 -11.26 -15.66 17.98
N SER A 320 -12.31 -16.44 17.77
CA SER A 320 -13.68 -16.13 18.24
C SER A 320 -13.80 -16.06 19.77
N GLU A 321 -13.00 -16.83 20.51
CA GLU A 321 -12.95 -16.75 21.97
C GLU A 321 -12.23 -15.49 22.44
N VAL A 322 -11.11 -15.17 21.79
CA VAL A 322 -10.33 -13.94 22.08
C VAL A 322 -11.17 -12.70 21.78
N MET A 323 -11.94 -12.68 20.69
CA MET A 323 -12.87 -11.59 20.37
C MET A 323 -13.88 -11.38 21.50
N ARG A 324 -14.49 -12.46 22.02
CA ARG A 324 -15.42 -12.36 23.16
C ARG A 324 -14.77 -11.74 24.40
N LEU A 325 -13.54 -12.16 24.72
CA LEU A 325 -12.77 -11.61 25.83
C LEU A 325 -12.45 -10.12 25.63
N ALA A 326 -12.14 -9.71 24.41
CA ALA A 326 -11.84 -8.31 24.08
C ALA A 326 -13.03 -7.37 24.32
N HIS A 327 -14.26 -7.86 24.16
CA HIS A 327 -15.50 -7.10 24.36
C HIS A 327 -16.13 -7.27 25.76
N GLN A 328 -15.65 -8.19 26.57
CA GLN A 328 -16.13 -8.32 27.97
C GLN A 328 -15.74 -7.07 28.77
N ARG A 329 -16.71 -6.49 29.48
CA ARG A 329 -16.39 -5.45 30.46
C ARG A 329 -15.65 -6.07 31.63
N PRO A 330 -14.60 -5.43 32.19
CA PRO A 330 -14.03 -5.89 33.44
C PRO A 330 -15.13 -5.89 34.50
N GLU A 331 -15.27 -7.00 35.20
CA GLU A 331 -16.04 -6.99 36.45
C GLU A 331 -15.43 -5.90 37.33
N ARG A 332 -16.24 -4.95 37.77
CA ARG A 332 -15.79 -4.00 38.80
C ARG A 332 -15.44 -4.84 40.03
N ALA A 333 -14.18 -4.76 40.47
CA ALA A 333 -13.85 -5.29 41.77
C ALA A 333 -14.87 -4.73 42.77
N PRO A 334 -15.45 -5.58 43.68
CA PRO A 334 -16.32 -5.09 44.68
C PRO A 334 -15.58 -4.00 45.44
N GLU A 335 -16.19 -2.82 45.57
CA GLU A 335 -15.67 -1.76 46.41
C GLU A 335 -15.52 -2.37 47.79
N ALA A 336 -14.27 -2.40 48.28
CA ALA A 336 -13.99 -2.83 49.63
C ALA A 336 -14.71 -1.86 50.58
N ALA A 337 -15.72 -2.38 51.31
CA ALA A 337 -16.53 -1.67 52.28
C ALA A 337 -15.69 -1.31 53.52
#